data_f94fe5b330a30d1b215302f764d80232
#
_entry.id   f94fe5b330a30d1b215302f764d80232
#
_cell.length_a   1.000
_cell.length_b   1.000
_cell.length_c   1.000
_cell.angle_alpha   90.00
_cell.angle_beta   90.00
_cell.angle_gamma   90.00
#
_symmetry.space_group_name_H-M   'P 1'
#
loop_
_entity.id
_entity.type
_entity.pdbx_description
1 polymer ?
#
loop_
_entity_poly.entity_id
_entity_poly.type
_entity_poly.pdbx_seq_one_letter_code
_entity_poly.pdbx_strand_id
1 'polypeptide(L)'
;MKIVADQNMLMVEPLFAEYGSITYVPGRSICAADIVDADILLVRSVTQVNKALLENSSVSFVGSATIGTDHIDRDYLAERGIAFAYAPGCNADAVVQYDLSVLSRLQANWLNCTVGIVGCGNVGGRLYRALTNLGVRCSVYDPFLSAGSGFNLVDFDTVLGSDVICVHTPLTLSGPHPTRHLFNAEVLARINPGSLLINAGRGAVIDNAALLELLEGGSPLTVALDVWEGEPTISLPLMEKVSLATPHIAGYSVEGKARGTEMLAQAFKRLTHVKAATLAQQPKTVATLAAETLSELILASYDVAEDDLRMREALQASSDSSLTFDLLRKQYPERHEFSCYEVSSTAENAQPELIDQALKLGFR
;
A
#
# COMPACT_ATOMS: atom_id res chain seq x y z
N MET A 1 10.32 -14.36 27.30
CA MET A 1 11.06 -13.92 26.09
C MET A 1 11.30 -12.41 26.16
N LYS A 2 12.32 -11.92 25.47
CA LYS A 2 12.54 -10.49 25.27
C LYS A 2 12.15 -10.11 23.85
N ILE A 3 11.30 -9.11 23.71
CA ILE A 3 10.71 -8.69 22.45
C ILE A 3 11.16 -7.25 22.18
N VAL A 4 11.78 -7.01 21.04
CA VAL A 4 12.06 -5.66 20.55
C VAL A 4 11.11 -5.34 19.40
N ALA A 5 10.41 -4.22 19.50
CA ALA A 5 9.40 -3.82 18.52
C ALA A 5 9.58 -2.37 18.07
N ASP A 6 9.31 -2.09 16.79
CA ASP A 6 9.18 -0.72 16.30
C ASP A 6 8.06 -0.01 17.08
N GLN A 7 8.38 1.12 17.71
CA GLN A 7 7.45 1.88 18.57
C GLN A 7 6.16 2.35 17.87
N ASN A 8 6.16 2.38 16.54
CA ASN A 8 4.99 2.79 15.75
C ASN A 8 4.15 1.59 15.25
N MET A 9 4.45 0.37 15.71
CA MET A 9 3.57 -0.77 15.47
C MET A 9 2.39 -0.73 16.44
N LEU A 10 1.18 -0.81 15.90
CA LEU A 10 -0.04 -0.90 16.69
C LEU A 10 -0.23 -2.34 17.20
N MET A 11 -0.97 -2.51 18.29
CA MET A 11 -1.39 -3.80 18.82
C MET A 11 -0.28 -4.75 19.29
N VAL A 12 0.97 -4.27 19.44
CA VAL A 12 2.07 -5.15 19.93
C VAL A 12 1.81 -5.59 21.37
N GLU A 13 1.48 -4.64 22.25
CA GLU A 13 1.23 -4.96 23.67
C GLU A 13 0.10 -6.02 23.86
N PRO A 14 -1.14 -5.82 23.34
CA PRO A 14 -2.21 -6.78 23.55
C PRO A 14 -1.98 -8.15 22.88
N LEU A 15 -1.09 -8.24 21.88
CA LEU A 15 -0.87 -9.46 21.10
C LEU A 15 0.39 -10.22 21.50
N PHE A 16 1.37 -9.56 22.11
CA PHE A 16 2.68 -10.15 22.41
C PHE A 16 3.11 -10.09 23.87
N ALA A 17 2.45 -9.29 24.74
CA ALA A 17 2.84 -9.18 26.16
C ALA A 17 2.77 -10.51 26.93
N GLU A 18 1.90 -11.43 26.53
CA GLU A 18 1.83 -12.77 27.14
C GLU A 18 3.08 -13.62 26.91
N TYR A 19 3.90 -13.28 25.89
CA TYR A 19 5.12 -14.04 25.58
C TYR A 19 6.38 -13.50 26.27
N GLY A 20 6.34 -12.28 26.80
CA GLY A 20 7.47 -11.71 27.50
C GLY A 20 7.47 -10.19 27.61
N SER A 21 8.63 -9.66 28.00
CA SER A 21 8.83 -8.21 28.11
C SER A 21 9.04 -7.58 26.74
N ILE A 22 8.39 -6.43 26.50
CA ILE A 22 8.46 -5.67 25.25
C ILE A 22 9.29 -4.41 25.46
N THR A 23 10.26 -4.18 24.58
CA THR A 23 11.02 -2.95 24.47
C THR A 23 10.69 -2.27 23.15
N TYR A 24 10.21 -1.02 23.21
CA TYR A 24 9.90 -0.22 22.04
C TYR A 24 11.08 0.65 21.64
N VAL A 25 11.47 0.57 20.36
CA VAL A 25 12.58 1.35 19.79
C VAL A 25 12.08 2.05 18.51
N PRO A 26 12.51 3.30 18.23
CA PRO A 26 12.21 3.92 16.94
C PRO A 26 12.76 3.05 15.80
N GLY A 27 11.90 2.61 14.86
CA GLY A 27 12.27 1.59 13.86
C GLY A 27 13.54 1.91 13.05
N ARG A 28 13.79 3.19 12.71
CA ARG A 28 15.03 3.61 12.02
C ARG A 28 16.27 3.57 12.91
N SER A 29 16.10 3.57 14.21
CA SER A 29 17.20 3.58 15.20
C SER A 29 17.49 2.20 15.76
N ILE A 30 16.71 1.18 15.41
CA ILE A 30 16.98 -0.20 15.86
C ILE A 30 18.37 -0.61 15.36
N CYS A 31 19.24 -0.92 16.28
CA CYS A 31 20.64 -1.33 16.03
C CYS A 31 20.97 -2.65 16.72
N ALA A 32 22.14 -3.21 16.41
CA ALA A 32 22.57 -4.49 16.95
C ALA A 32 22.59 -4.50 18.49
N ALA A 33 22.92 -3.37 19.14
CA ALA A 33 22.95 -3.28 20.60
C ALA A 33 21.56 -3.45 21.24
N ASP A 34 20.49 -3.04 20.56
CA ASP A 34 19.12 -3.14 21.08
C ASP A 34 18.61 -4.58 21.10
N ILE A 35 19.20 -5.46 20.28
CA ILE A 35 18.67 -6.82 20.03
C ILE A 35 19.60 -7.95 20.44
N VAL A 36 20.73 -7.66 21.13
CA VAL A 36 21.73 -8.68 21.53
C VAL A 36 21.09 -9.86 22.23
N ASP A 37 20.20 -9.60 23.18
CA ASP A 37 19.53 -10.60 24.01
C ASP A 37 18.01 -10.69 23.73
N ALA A 38 17.56 -10.18 22.58
CA ALA A 38 16.19 -10.28 22.15
C ALA A 38 15.90 -11.66 21.53
N ASP A 39 14.75 -12.24 21.85
CA ASP A 39 14.24 -13.48 21.26
C ASP A 39 13.41 -13.19 20.01
N ILE A 40 12.68 -12.07 20.02
CA ILE A 40 11.74 -11.67 18.97
C ILE A 40 12.05 -10.24 18.52
N LEU A 41 12.13 -10.03 17.20
CA LEU A 41 12.25 -8.72 16.58
C LEU A 41 11.02 -8.44 15.70
N LEU A 42 10.27 -7.37 16.04
CA LEU A 42 9.09 -6.93 15.28
C LEU A 42 9.39 -5.58 14.63
N VAL A 43 9.29 -5.53 13.29
CA VAL A 43 9.69 -4.37 12.50
C VAL A 43 8.62 -3.92 11.52
N ARG A 44 8.82 -2.72 10.98
CA ARG A 44 8.16 -2.18 9.79
C ARG A 44 9.20 -1.95 8.69
N SER A 45 8.78 -1.44 7.55
CA SER A 45 9.62 -1.22 6.34
C SER A 45 10.83 -0.28 6.51
N VAL A 46 10.92 0.43 7.63
CA VAL A 46 11.98 1.41 7.90
C VAL A 46 13.23 0.82 8.57
N THR A 47 13.18 -0.44 9.00
CA THR A 47 14.28 -1.15 9.65
C THR A 47 14.91 -2.13 8.66
N GLN A 48 16.19 -1.94 8.32
CA GLN A 48 16.93 -2.91 7.50
C GLN A 48 17.32 -4.12 8.35
N VAL A 49 16.76 -5.28 8.06
CA VAL A 49 17.03 -6.53 8.78
C VAL A 49 17.97 -7.39 7.94
N ASN A 50 19.23 -7.39 8.29
CA ASN A 50 20.31 -8.04 7.57
C ASN A 50 21.37 -8.63 8.53
N LYS A 51 22.43 -9.16 7.96
CA LYS A 51 23.54 -9.73 8.73
C LYS A 51 24.11 -8.74 9.75
N ALA A 52 24.36 -7.49 9.37
CA ALA A 52 24.97 -6.50 10.26
C ALA A 52 24.10 -6.23 11.51
N LEU A 53 22.78 -6.30 11.38
CA LEU A 53 21.87 -6.15 12.51
C LEU A 53 21.84 -7.41 13.38
N LEU A 54 21.82 -8.62 12.77
CA LEU A 54 21.44 -9.86 13.46
C LEU A 54 22.60 -10.76 13.88
N GLU A 55 23.83 -10.58 13.36
CA GLU A 55 24.91 -11.58 13.51
C GLU A 55 25.26 -11.94 14.96
N ASN A 56 25.16 -10.98 15.89
CA ASN A 56 25.48 -11.15 17.31
C ASN A 56 24.22 -11.16 18.20
N SER A 57 23.04 -11.39 17.63
CA SER A 57 21.78 -11.41 18.38
C SER A 57 21.32 -12.83 18.71
N SER A 58 20.47 -12.92 19.74
CA SER A 58 19.75 -14.14 20.14
C SER A 58 18.41 -14.29 19.40
N VAL A 59 18.10 -13.43 18.44
CA VAL A 59 16.81 -13.40 17.74
C VAL A 59 16.55 -14.73 17.05
N SER A 60 15.42 -15.33 17.38
CA SER A 60 14.92 -16.59 16.79
C SER A 60 13.69 -16.39 15.91
N PHE A 61 13.01 -15.23 16.04
CA PHE A 61 11.86 -14.86 15.21
C PHE A 61 11.95 -13.40 14.78
N VAL A 62 11.77 -13.17 13.48
CA VAL A 62 11.61 -11.84 12.89
C VAL A 62 10.20 -11.73 12.28
N GLY A 63 9.46 -10.69 12.69
CA GLY A 63 8.15 -10.36 12.14
C GLY A 63 8.17 -8.98 11.49
N SER A 64 7.78 -8.89 10.22
CA SER A 64 7.60 -7.61 9.52
C SER A 64 6.12 -7.31 9.28
N ALA A 65 5.60 -6.26 9.92
CA ALA A 65 4.19 -5.81 9.75
C ALA A 65 3.97 -5.07 8.42
N THR A 66 4.45 -5.64 7.32
CA THR A 66 4.42 -5.06 5.97
C THR A 66 4.05 -6.10 4.92
N ILE A 67 3.54 -5.67 3.77
CA ILE A 67 3.34 -6.54 2.60
C ILE A 67 4.68 -6.81 1.93
N GLY A 68 5.45 -5.77 1.65
CA GLY A 68 6.78 -5.88 1.03
C GLY A 68 7.84 -6.31 2.03
N THR A 69 8.83 -7.04 1.55
CA THR A 69 9.96 -7.56 2.35
C THR A 69 11.32 -7.10 1.82
N ASP A 70 11.35 -6.02 1.05
CA ASP A 70 12.56 -5.50 0.39
C ASP A 70 13.67 -5.09 1.40
N HIS A 71 13.28 -4.81 2.66
CA HIS A 71 14.14 -4.45 3.77
C HIS A 71 14.63 -5.65 4.61
N ILE A 72 14.29 -6.88 4.20
CA ILE A 72 14.60 -8.12 4.93
C ILE A 72 15.53 -8.99 4.09
N ASP A 73 16.71 -9.31 4.61
CA ASP A 73 17.62 -10.30 4.05
C ASP A 73 17.11 -11.72 4.40
N ARG A 74 16.21 -12.21 3.55
CA ARG A 74 15.55 -13.51 3.77
C ARG A 74 16.51 -14.69 3.66
N ASP A 75 17.54 -14.57 2.83
CA ASP A 75 18.53 -15.62 2.64
C ASP A 75 19.38 -15.77 3.90
N TYR A 76 19.79 -14.64 4.49
CA TYR A 76 20.50 -14.64 5.77
C TYR A 76 19.64 -15.18 6.94
N LEU A 77 18.35 -14.85 6.98
CA LEU A 77 17.44 -15.43 7.99
C LEU A 77 17.35 -16.94 7.86
N ALA A 78 17.22 -17.44 6.63
CA ALA A 78 17.17 -18.88 6.36
C ALA A 78 18.49 -19.58 6.72
N GLU A 79 19.64 -19.00 6.39
CA GLU A 79 20.96 -19.51 6.75
C GLU A 79 21.12 -19.63 8.28
N ARG A 80 20.63 -18.65 9.03
CA ARG A 80 20.69 -18.62 10.49
C ARG A 80 19.60 -19.47 11.17
N GLY A 81 18.65 -20.02 10.42
CA GLY A 81 17.51 -20.73 10.99
C GLY A 81 16.55 -19.83 11.77
N ILE A 82 16.56 -18.51 11.50
CA ILE A 82 15.66 -17.55 12.15
C ILE A 82 14.29 -17.66 11.48
N ALA A 83 13.24 -17.92 12.24
CA ALA A 83 11.89 -17.97 11.75
C ALA A 83 11.43 -16.57 11.28
N PHE A 84 10.81 -16.50 10.12
CA PHE A 84 10.37 -15.25 9.53
C PHE A 84 8.88 -15.27 9.21
N ALA A 85 8.20 -14.17 9.54
CA ALA A 85 6.84 -13.90 9.12
C ALA A 85 6.69 -12.46 8.61
N TYR A 86 5.79 -12.27 7.66
CA TYR A 86 5.38 -10.96 7.18
C TYR A 86 3.85 -10.91 7.06
N ALA A 87 3.30 -9.77 6.68
CA ALA A 87 1.84 -9.54 6.69
C ALA A 87 1.28 -9.31 5.27
N PRO A 88 1.23 -10.34 4.40
CA PRO A 88 0.76 -10.18 3.02
C PRO A 88 -0.70 -9.73 2.98
N GLY A 89 -0.96 -8.58 2.33
CA GLY A 89 -2.31 -8.04 2.18
C GLY A 89 -2.88 -7.30 3.39
N CYS A 90 -2.10 -7.08 4.46
CA CYS A 90 -2.60 -6.41 5.67
C CYS A 90 -3.18 -5.00 5.41
N ASN A 91 -2.61 -4.25 4.49
CA ASN A 91 -3.01 -2.89 4.14
C ASN A 91 -3.64 -2.77 2.73
N ALA A 92 -3.99 -3.90 2.10
CA ALA A 92 -4.48 -3.87 0.72
C ALA A 92 -5.82 -3.10 0.59
N ASP A 93 -6.68 -3.14 1.61
CA ASP A 93 -7.93 -2.38 1.61
C ASP A 93 -7.68 -0.86 1.64
N ALA A 94 -6.66 -0.42 2.38
CA ALA A 94 -6.22 0.97 2.37
C ALA A 94 -5.69 1.42 0.99
N VAL A 95 -4.94 0.56 0.28
CA VAL A 95 -4.46 0.89 -1.08
C VAL A 95 -5.63 0.92 -2.06
N VAL A 96 -6.59 0.01 -1.96
CA VAL A 96 -7.82 0.06 -2.79
C VAL A 96 -8.60 1.35 -2.53
N GLN A 97 -8.73 1.78 -1.27
CA GLN A 97 -9.35 3.06 -0.93
C GLN A 97 -8.59 4.24 -1.55
N TYR A 98 -7.26 4.20 -1.55
CA TYR A 98 -6.41 5.19 -2.23
C TYR A 98 -6.71 5.25 -3.72
N ASP A 99 -6.68 4.11 -4.42
CA ASP A 99 -6.96 4.04 -5.86
C ASP A 99 -8.36 4.58 -6.19
N LEU A 100 -9.37 4.22 -5.39
CA LEU A 100 -10.75 4.71 -5.57
C LEU A 100 -10.86 6.21 -5.29
N SER A 101 -10.09 6.76 -4.35
CA SER A 101 -10.01 8.21 -4.13
C SER A 101 -9.37 8.93 -5.32
N VAL A 102 -8.28 8.38 -5.87
CA VAL A 102 -7.65 8.89 -7.11
C VAL A 102 -8.64 8.89 -8.27
N LEU A 103 -9.35 7.76 -8.49
CA LEU A 103 -10.38 7.64 -9.52
C LEU A 103 -11.48 8.69 -9.34
N SER A 104 -11.98 8.85 -8.10
CA SER A 104 -13.04 9.81 -7.78
C SER A 104 -12.62 11.27 -8.00
N ARG A 105 -11.33 11.58 -7.90
CA ARG A 105 -10.78 12.93 -8.13
C ARG A 105 -10.44 13.22 -9.58
N LEU A 106 -9.87 12.26 -10.29
CA LEU A 106 -9.27 12.49 -11.60
C LEU A 106 -10.12 11.99 -12.78
N GLN A 107 -11.17 11.19 -12.52
CA GLN A 107 -11.99 10.57 -13.54
C GLN A 107 -13.49 10.72 -13.22
N ALA A 108 -14.14 11.75 -13.73
CA ALA A 108 -15.54 12.07 -13.40
C ALA A 108 -16.54 10.92 -13.60
N ASN A 109 -16.31 10.05 -14.60
CA ASN A 109 -17.18 8.92 -14.93
C ASN A 109 -16.47 7.57 -14.79
N TRP A 110 -15.62 7.41 -13.79
CA TRP A 110 -14.77 6.22 -13.63
C TRP A 110 -15.55 4.90 -13.60
N LEU A 111 -16.79 4.88 -13.14
CA LEU A 111 -17.65 3.69 -13.17
C LEU A 111 -17.91 3.16 -14.58
N ASN A 112 -17.78 3.99 -15.61
CA ASN A 112 -17.97 3.61 -17.01
C ASN A 112 -16.65 3.38 -17.77
N CYS A 113 -15.50 3.65 -17.15
CA CYS A 113 -14.19 3.45 -17.73
C CYS A 113 -13.81 1.98 -17.84
N THR A 114 -12.84 1.71 -18.69
CA THR A 114 -12.08 0.45 -18.68
C THR A 114 -10.87 0.59 -17.77
N VAL A 115 -10.69 -0.36 -16.87
CA VAL A 115 -9.57 -0.36 -15.92
C VAL A 115 -8.66 -1.55 -16.19
N GLY A 116 -7.40 -1.26 -16.52
CA GLY A 116 -6.33 -2.24 -16.66
C GLY A 116 -5.53 -2.33 -15.37
N ILE A 117 -5.35 -3.54 -14.85
CA ILE A 117 -4.59 -3.79 -13.63
C ILE A 117 -3.33 -4.58 -13.97
N VAL A 118 -2.16 -4.02 -13.63
CA VAL A 118 -0.85 -4.65 -13.81
C VAL A 118 -0.36 -5.18 -12.47
N GLY A 119 -0.34 -6.52 -12.34
CA GLY A 119 -0.08 -7.22 -11.08
C GLY A 119 -1.36 -7.45 -10.27
N CYS A 120 -1.78 -8.70 -10.14
CA CYS A 120 -3.05 -9.09 -9.52
C CYS A 120 -2.84 -9.93 -8.25
N GLY A 121 -1.90 -9.47 -7.40
CA GLY A 121 -1.65 -10.04 -6.08
C GLY A 121 -2.66 -9.59 -5.02
N ASN A 122 -2.17 -9.28 -3.81
CA ASN A 122 -3.03 -8.89 -2.69
C ASN A 122 -3.83 -7.61 -2.95
N VAL A 123 -3.20 -6.59 -3.55
CA VAL A 123 -3.84 -5.30 -3.83
C VAL A 123 -4.64 -5.38 -5.13
N GLY A 124 -3.98 -5.68 -6.26
CA GLY A 124 -4.65 -5.70 -7.55
C GLY A 124 -5.84 -6.65 -7.61
N GLY A 125 -5.76 -7.82 -6.95
CA GLY A 125 -6.88 -8.75 -6.84
C GLY A 125 -8.06 -8.22 -6.02
N ARG A 126 -7.81 -7.40 -4.99
CA ARG A 126 -8.88 -6.73 -4.23
C ARG A 126 -9.48 -5.58 -5.02
N LEU A 127 -8.65 -4.77 -5.67
CA LEU A 127 -9.11 -3.69 -6.55
C LEU A 127 -9.99 -4.25 -7.69
N TYR A 128 -9.54 -5.32 -8.34
CA TYR A 128 -10.33 -6.00 -9.38
C TYR A 128 -11.72 -6.37 -8.87
N ARG A 129 -11.81 -7.03 -7.69
CA ARG A 129 -13.11 -7.45 -7.13
C ARG A 129 -13.96 -6.25 -6.73
N ALA A 130 -13.38 -5.22 -6.11
CA ALA A 130 -14.09 -4.00 -5.74
C ALA A 130 -14.72 -3.34 -6.97
N LEU A 131 -13.94 -3.14 -8.02
CA LEU A 131 -14.39 -2.52 -9.26
C LEU A 131 -15.42 -3.37 -10.01
N THR A 132 -15.19 -4.68 -10.16
CA THR A 132 -16.13 -5.57 -10.87
C THR A 132 -17.44 -5.76 -10.11
N ASN A 133 -17.44 -5.74 -8.77
CA ASN A 133 -18.66 -5.72 -7.97
C ASN A 133 -19.51 -4.45 -8.20
N LEU A 134 -18.89 -3.36 -8.59
CA LEU A 134 -19.55 -2.12 -8.98
C LEU A 134 -19.96 -2.10 -10.46
N GLY A 135 -19.63 -3.15 -11.23
CA GLY A 135 -19.94 -3.24 -12.66
C GLY A 135 -18.89 -2.59 -13.58
N VAL A 136 -17.75 -2.14 -13.05
CA VAL A 136 -16.65 -1.57 -13.84
C VAL A 136 -15.97 -2.66 -14.67
N ARG A 137 -15.67 -2.34 -15.93
CA ARG A 137 -14.99 -3.26 -16.86
C ARG A 137 -13.50 -3.31 -16.56
N CYS A 138 -13.03 -4.44 -15.99
CA CYS A 138 -11.62 -4.62 -15.61
C CYS A 138 -10.94 -5.68 -16.47
N SER A 139 -9.67 -5.45 -16.78
CA SER A 139 -8.74 -6.41 -17.37
C SER A 139 -7.47 -6.49 -16.53
N VAL A 140 -6.81 -7.65 -16.55
CA VAL A 140 -5.65 -7.93 -15.69
C VAL A 140 -4.50 -8.44 -16.54
N TYR A 141 -3.33 -7.89 -16.35
CA TYR A 141 -2.06 -8.49 -16.76
C TYR A 141 -1.27 -8.94 -15.52
N ASP A 142 -1.08 -10.23 -15.41
CA ASP A 142 -0.19 -10.85 -14.42
C ASP A 142 0.37 -12.16 -15.01
N PRO A 143 1.67 -12.21 -15.36
CA PRO A 143 2.26 -13.35 -16.06
C PRO A 143 2.37 -14.62 -15.20
N PHE A 144 2.12 -14.51 -13.89
CA PHE A 144 2.13 -15.66 -12.97
C PHE A 144 0.75 -16.28 -12.76
N LEU A 145 -0.30 -15.65 -13.28
CA LEU A 145 -1.65 -16.18 -13.20
C LEU A 145 -2.02 -16.95 -14.48
N SER A 146 -2.88 -17.94 -14.33
CA SER A 146 -3.36 -18.78 -15.45
C SER A 146 -4.88 -18.65 -15.63
N ALA A 147 -5.37 -19.13 -16.77
CA ALA A 147 -6.79 -19.26 -17.02
C ALA A 147 -7.46 -20.08 -15.89
N GLY A 148 -8.59 -19.57 -15.37
CA GLY A 148 -9.26 -20.17 -14.20
C GLY A 148 -8.95 -19.50 -12.88
N SER A 149 -8.05 -18.50 -12.82
CA SER A 149 -7.78 -17.69 -11.63
C SER A 149 -8.99 -16.85 -11.15
N GLY A 150 -10.03 -16.73 -11.98
CA GLY A 150 -11.22 -15.90 -11.69
C GLY A 150 -11.06 -14.43 -12.10
N PHE A 151 -9.96 -14.08 -12.78
CA PHE A 151 -9.69 -12.75 -13.31
C PHE A 151 -9.83 -12.72 -14.84
N ASN A 152 -10.20 -11.58 -15.41
CA ASN A 152 -10.19 -11.34 -16.85
C ASN A 152 -8.74 -11.07 -17.30
N LEU A 153 -7.99 -12.15 -17.53
CA LEU A 153 -6.58 -12.07 -17.94
C LEU A 153 -6.46 -11.70 -19.41
N VAL A 154 -5.60 -10.73 -19.68
CA VAL A 154 -5.29 -10.24 -21.04
C VAL A 154 -3.77 -10.05 -21.19
N ASP A 155 -3.32 -9.78 -22.42
CA ASP A 155 -1.93 -9.38 -22.65
C ASP A 155 -1.65 -7.95 -22.14
N PHE A 156 -0.37 -7.62 -22.06
CA PHE A 156 0.08 -6.33 -21.54
C PHE A 156 -0.39 -5.16 -22.41
N ASP A 157 -0.40 -5.33 -23.73
CA ASP A 157 -0.80 -4.30 -24.67
C ASP A 157 -2.29 -3.96 -24.56
N THR A 158 -3.12 -4.96 -24.29
CA THR A 158 -4.55 -4.74 -24.02
C THR A 158 -4.75 -3.89 -22.76
N VAL A 159 -3.93 -4.10 -21.70
CA VAL A 159 -3.98 -3.26 -20.48
C VAL A 159 -3.55 -1.83 -20.78
N LEU A 160 -2.50 -1.62 -21.60
CA LEU A 160 -2.05 -0.27 -21.98
C LEU A 160 -3.11 0.53 -22.75
N GLY A 161 -4.06 -0.14 -23.38
CA GLY A 161 -5.20 0.47 -24.07
C GLY A 161 -6.37 0.88 -23.17
N SER A 162 -6.31 0.68 -21.86
CA SER A 162 -7.38 1.01 -20.91
C SER A 162 -7.46 2.52 -20.62
N ASP A 163 -8.65 3.00 -20.23
CA ASP A 163 -8.84 4.39 -19.81
C ASP A 163 -8.10 4.71 -18.49
N VAL A 164 -7.94 3.69 -17.65
CA VAL A 164 -7.19 3.76 -16.39
C VAL A 164 -6.26 2.56 -16.28
N ILE A 165 -5.02 2.79 -15.85
CA ILE A 165 -4.02 1.75 -15.61
C ILE A 165 -3.57 1.84 -14.16
N CYS A 166 -3.79 0.76 -13.39
CA CYS A 166 -3.37 0.64 -11.99
C CYS A 166 -2.20 -0.34 -11.87
N VAL A 167 -1.08 0.12 -11.31
CA VAL A 167 0.16 -0.66 -11.18
C VAL A 167 0.34 -1.13 -9.75
N HIS A 168 0.30 -2.47 -9.55
CA HIS A 168 0.41 -3.11 -8.23
C HIS A 168 1.41 -4.27 -8.22
N THR A 169 2.43 -4.20 -9.08
CA THR A 169 3.49 -5.22 -9.12
C THR A 169 4.52 -5.00 -8.01
N PRO A 170 5.15 -6.07 -7.48
CA PRO A 170 6.37 -5.94 -6.70
C PRO A 170 7.50 -5.44 -7.60
N LEU A 171 8.59 -4.93 -7.01
CA LEU A 171 9.82 -4.64 -7.73
C LEU A 171 10.68 -5.89 -7.77
N THR A 172 10.99 -6.37 -8.96
CA THR A 172 11.91 -7.48 -9.20
C THR A 172 12.97 -7.09 -10.23
N LEU A 173 14.23 -7.44 -9.95
CA LEU A 173 15.38 -7.11 -10.81
C LEU A 173 15.75 -8.26 -11.74
N SER A 174 15.29 -9.48 -11.43
CA SER A 174 15.63 -10.71 -12.12
C SER A 174 14.45 -11.68 -12.14
N GLY A 175 14.63 -12.83 -12.78
CA GLY A 175 13.59 -13.85 -12.93
C GLY A 175 12.94 -13.79 -14.31
N PRO A 176 11.89 -14.61 -14.55
CA PRO A 176 11.26 -14.70 -15.87
C PRO A 176 10.50 -13.43 -16.29
N HIS A 177 10.07 -12.62 -15.35
CA HIS A 177 9.30 -11.39 -15.60
C HIS A 177 9.77 -10.28 -14.65
N PRO A 178 10.95 -9.66 -14.91
CA PRO A 178 11.45 -8.55 -14.10
C PRO A 178 10.54 -7.34 -14.27
N THR A 179 10.32 -6.60 -13.19
CA THR A 179 9.38 -5.46 -13.17
C THR A 179 10.06 -4.11 -13.08
N ARG A 180 11.39 -4.07 -12.84
CA ARG A 180 12.12 -2.79 -12.90
C ARG A 180 12.00 -2.19 -14.28
N HIS A 181 11.55 -0.93 -14.33
CA HIS A 181 11.30 -0.18 -15.56
C HIS A 181 10.41 -0.96 -16.55
N LEU A 182 9.44 -1.73 -16.01
CA LEU A 182 8.39 -2.36 -16.82
C LEU A 182 7.68 -1.32 -17.69
N PHE A 183 7.47 -0.12 -17.13
CA PHE A 183 7.02 1.06 -17.85
C PHE A 183 8.23 1.94 -18.20
N ASN A 184 9.00 1.53 -19.19
CA ASN A 184 10.07 2.31 -19.79
C ASN A 184 9.54 3.32 -20.82
N ALA A 185 10.40 4.11 -21.46
CA ALA A 185 10.01 5.13 -22.44
C ALA A 185 9.14 4.57 -23.60
N GLU A 186 9.48 3.37 -24.11
CA GLU A 186 8.74 2.72 -25.20
C GLU A 186 7.32 2.34 -24.76
N VAL A 187 7.18 1.74 -23.56
CA VAL A 187 5.89 1.33 -23.01
C VAL A 187 5.03 2.54 -22.65
N LEU A 188 5.63 3.56 -22.02
CA LEU A 188 4.93 4.80 -21.68
C LEU A 188 4.37 5.52 -22.92
N ALA A 189 5.10 5.52 -24.03
CA ALA A 189 4.65 6.11 -25.31
C ALA A 189 3.48 5.36 -25.97
N ARG A 190 3.20 4.12 -25.55
CA ARG A 190 2.11 3.27 -26.07
C ARG A 190 0.81 3.38 -25.28
N ILE A 191 0.84 4.03 -24.11
CA ILE A 191 -0.37 4.27 -23.32
C ILE A 191 -1.30 5.19 -24.11
N ASN A 192 -2.60 4.89 -24.09
CA ASN A 192 -3.59 5.71 -24.78
C ASN A 192 -3.53 7.17 -24.29
N PRO A 193 -3.53 8.15 -25.22
CA PRO A 193 -3.61 9.55 -24.86
C PRO A 193 -4.84 9.85 -23.98
N GLY A 194 -4.65 10.58 -22.90
CA GLY A 194 -5.72 10.94 -21.96
C GLY A 194 -6.08 9.87 -20.93
N SER A 195 -5.38 8.73 -20.93
CA SER A 195 -5.53 7.74 -19.85
C SER A 195 -5.01 8.26 -18.50
N LEU A 196 -5.49 7.63 -17.44
CA LEU A 196 -4.98 7.82 -16.08
C LEU A 196 -4.05 6.65 -15.70
N LEU A 197 -2.80 6.96 -15.35
CA LEU A 197 -1.82 6.00 -14.82
C LEU A 197 -1.67 6.19 -13.31
N ILE A 198 -1.95 5.13 -12.54
CA ILE A 198 -1.81 5.11 -11.07
C ILE A 198 -0.72 4.13 -10.70
N ASN A 199 0.27 4.58 -9.90
CA ASN A 199 1.26 3.68 -9.30
C ASN A 199 1.24 3.78 -7.78
N ALA A 200 0.66 2.77 -7.14
CA ALA A 200 0.69 2.55 -5.69
C ALA A 200 1.40 1.22 -5.33
N GLY A 201 2.25 0.72 -6.23
CA GLY A 201 3.06 -0.49 -6.05
C GLY A 201 4.48 -0.20 -5.59
N ARG A 202 5.40 -0.03 -6.57
CA ARG A 202 6.82 0.31 -6.36
C ARG A 202 7.27 1.34 -7.40
N GLY A 203 8.02 2.36 -6.95
CA GLY A 203 8.43 3.48 -7.80
C GLY A 203 9.19 3.07 -9.04
N ALA A 204 10.23 2.26 -8.88
CA ALA A 204 11.09 1.83 -9.99
C ALA A 204 10.45 0.80 -10.95
N VAL A 205 9.15 0.48 -10.82
CA VAL A 205 8.37 -0.20 -11.85
C VAL A 205 8.13 0.72 -13.04
N ILE A 206 8.02 2.01 -12.80
CA ILE A 206 7.98 3.05 -13.82
C ILE A 206 9.36 3.74 -13.86
N ASP A 207 9.94 3.88 -15.04
CA ASP A 207 11.11 4.72 -15.26
C ASP A 207 10.71 6.19 -15.06
N ASN A 208 11.06 6.74 -13.90
CA ASN A 208 10.65 8.09 -13.52
C ASN A 208 11.28 9.17 -14.38
N ALA A 209 12.48 8.93 -14.93
CA ALA A 209 13.12 9.86 -15.87
C ALA A 209 12.38 9.87 -17.22
N ALA A 210 12.07 8.70 -17.76
CA ALA A 210 11.30 8.58 -18.99
C ALA A 210 9.86 9.14 -18.86
N LEU A 211 9.23 8.95 -17.70
CA LEU A 211 7.91 9.54 -17.43
C LEU A 211 7.98 11.07 -17.39
N LEU A 212 9.02 11.64 -16.76
CA LEU A 212 9.22 13.09 -16.73
C LEU A 212 9.38 13.65 -18.15
N GLU A 213 10.26 13.05 -18.97
CA GLU A 213 10.47 13.45 -20.35
C GLU A 213 9.17 13.41 -21.17
N LEU A 214 8.36 12.36 -21.00
CA LEU A 214 7.06 12.22 -21.67
C LEU A 214 6.11 13.35 -21.28
N LEU A 215 6.00 13.69 -20.00
CA LEU A 215 5.11 14.73 -19.50
C LEU A 215 5.60 16.13 -19.88
N GLU A 216 6.91 16.37 -19.87
CA GLU A 216 7.52 17.63 -20.38
C GLU A 216 7.32 17.78 -21.87
N GLY A 217 7.28 16.69 -22.62
CA GLY A 217 6.95 16.64 -24.04
C GLY A 217 5.49 16.98 -24.35
N GLY A 218 4.66 17.23 -23.35
CA GLY A 218 3.24 17.62 -23.51
C GLY A 218 2.29 16.44 -23.71
N SER A 219 2.67 15.23 -23.28
CA SER A 219 1.74 14.09 -23.25
C SER A 219 0.49 14.42 -22.43
N PRO A 220 -0.73 14.08 -22.93
CA PRO A 220 -1.97 14.29 -22.20
C PRO A 220 -2.23 13.21 -21.13
N LEU A 221 -1.23 12.40 -20.80
CA LEU A 221 -1.35 11.36 -19.77
C LEU A 221 -1.57 12.01 -18.39
N THR A 222 -2.62 11.58 -17.70
CA THR A 222 -2.89 11.94 -16.31
C THR A 222 -2.18 10.94 -15.40
N VAL A 223 -1.44 11.41 -14.39
CA VAL A 223 -0.60 10.51 -13.56
C VAL A 223 -0.83 10.76 -12.07
N ALA A 224 -0.98 9.68 -11.31
CA ALA A 224 -0.98 9.68 -9.84
C ALA A 224 0.11 8.73 -9.32
N LEU A 225 1.03 9.25 -8.52
CA LEU A 225 2.12 8.48 -7.94
C LEU A 225 2.07 8.52 -6.40
N ASP A 226 1.96 7.36 -5.77
CA ASP A 226 2.22 7.19 -4.35
C ASP A 226 3.67 6.78 -4.07
N VAL A 227 4.29 6.11 -5.04
CA VAL A 227 5.63 5.54 -4.95
C VAL A 227 6.56 6.11 -6.01
N TRP A 228 7.85 6.26 -5.65
CA TRP A 228 8.83 6.99 -6.44
C TRP A 228 10.12 6.18 -6.61
N GLU A 229 10.79 6.33 -7.73
CA GLU A 229 12.15 5.81 -7.85
C GLU A 229 13.10 6.68 -7.02
N GLY A 230 13.99 6.03 -6.26
CA GLY A 230 14.99 6.73 -5.44
C GLY A 230 14.53 7.23 -4.07
N GLU A 231 13.30 6.84 -3.60
CA GLU A 231 12.85 7.20 -2.24
C GLU A 231 13.94 7.00 -1.18
N PRO A 232 14.07 7.92 -0.24
CA PRO A 232 13.25 9.12 0.02
C PRO A 232 13.66 10.36 -0.79
N THR A 233 14.68 10.27 -1.66
CA THR A 233 15.15 11.36 -2.53
C THR A 233 14.44 11.27 -3.87
N ILE A 234 13.26 11.86 -3.97
CA ILE A 234 12.41 11.79 -5.16
C ILE A 234 12.74 12.88 -6.19
N SER A 235 12.31 12.69 -7.44
CA SER A 235 12.36 13.72 -8.48
C SER A 235 11.31 14.81 -8.24
N LEU A 236 11.72 15.98 -7.73
CA LEU A 236 10.83 17.13 -7.55
C LEU A 236 10.24 17.62 -8.88
N PRO A 237 10.99 17.70 -10.00
CA PRO A 237 10.40 18.03 -11.30
C PRO A 237 9.27 17.08 -11.72
N LEU A 238 9.43 15.77 -11.49
CA LEU A 238 8.35 14.81 -11.77
C LEU A 238 7.15 15.03 -10.85
N MET A 239 7.37 15.29 -9.55
CA MET A 239 6.30 15.62 -8.60
C MET A 239 5.48 16.83 -9.07
N GLU A 240 6.12 17.85 -9.64
CA GLU A 240 5.42 19.03 -10.18
C GLU A 240 4.57 18.72 -11.42
N LYS A 241 4.96 17.71 -12.20
CA LYS A 241 4.27 17.33 -13.46
C LYS A 241 3.12 16.36 -13.29
N VAL A 242 3.13 15.52 -12.26
CA VAL A 242 2.04 14.57 -12.01
C VAL A 242 0.80 15.26 -11.41
N SER A 243 -0.37 14.69 -11.66
CA SER A 243 -1.65 15.25 -11.22
C SER A 243 -1.88 15.07 -9.73
N LEU A 244 -1.44 13.95 -9.15
CA LEU A 244 -1.44 13.68 -7.71
C LEU A 244 -0.12 13.02 -7.31
N ALA A 245 0.44 13.50 -6.21
CA ALA A 245 1.71 13.05 -5.64
C ALA A 245 1.56 12.80 -4.14
N THR A 246 1.86 11.58 -3.67
CA THR A 246 1.78 11.24 -2.25
C THR A 246 3.05 10.53 -1.78
N PRO A 247 3.41 10.62 -0.48
CA PRO A 247 4.71 10.18 0.02
C PRO A 247 4.72 8.72 0.47
N HIS A 248 4.31 7.77 -0.39
CA HIS A 248 4.25 6.33 -0.14
C HIS A 248 3.38 5.99 1.09
N ILE A 249 2.14 6.46 1.07
CA ILE A 249 1.16 6.32 2.17
C ILE A 249 -0.14 5.61 1.75
N ALA A 250 -0.28 5.17 0.51
CA ALA A 250 -1.48 4.51 0.03
C ALA A 250 -1.96 3.37 0.95
N GLY A 251 -1.03 2.62 1.53
CA GLY A 251 -1.30 1.57 2.51
C GLY A 251 -1.39 2.01 3.97
N TYR A 252 -1.42 3.31 4.28
CA TYR A 252 -1.39 3.80 5.66
C TYR A 252 -2.82 3.97 6.21
N SER A 253 -3.35 2.93 6.87
CA SER A 253 -4.57 2.98 7.67
C SER A 253 -4.32 2.43 9.07
N VAL A 254 -5.15 2.82 10.03
CA VAL A 254 -5.12 2.30 11.40
C VAL A 254 -5.39 0.79 11.39
N GLU A 255 -6.40 0.36 10.62
CA GLU A 255 -6.82 -1.04 10.50
C GLU A 255 -5.74 -1.88 9.81
N GLY A 256 -5.14 -1.38 8.73
CA GLY A 256 -4.05 -2.06 8.02
C GLY A 256 -2.81 -2.27 8.90
N LYS A 257 -2.45 -1.25 9.69
CA LYS A 257 -1.33 -1.34 10.66
C LYS A 257 -1.63 -2.36 11.76
N ALA A 258 -2.84 -2.35 12.34
CA ALA A 258 -3.26 -3.30 13.37
C ALA A 258 -3.27 -4.73 12.82
N ARG A 259 -3.91 -4.93 11.67
CA ARG A 259 -3.98 -6.22 10.94
C ARG A 259 -2.60 -6.79 10.65
N GLY A 260 -1.61 -5.94 10.30
CA GLY A 260 -0.22 -6.36 10.13
C GLY A 260 0.33 -7.06 11.36
N THR A 261 0.18 -6.46 12.54
CA THR A 261 0.65 -7.04 13.80
C THR A 261 -0.15 -8.30 14.20
N GLU A 262 -1.46 -8.32 13.96
CA GLU A 262 -2.30 -9.51 14.19
C GLU A 262 -1.85 -10.72 13.36
N MET A 263 -1.52 -10.50 12.09
CA MET A 263 -0.99 -11.55 11.20
C MET A 263 0.34 -12.10 11.71
N LEU A 264 1.22 -11.23 12.22
CA LEU A 264 2.48 -11.66 12.82
C LEU A 264 2.26 -12.48 14.09
N ALA A 265 1.33 -12.07 14.96
CA ALA A 265 0.99 -12.84 16.16
C ALA A 265 0.43 -14.22 15.81
N GLN A 266 -0.45 -14.30 14.80
CA GLN A 266 -0.96 -15.57 14.30
C GLN A 266 0.15 -16.45 13.70
N ALA A 267 1.09 -15.87 12.94
CA ALA A 267 2.23 -16.59 12.38
C ALA A 267 3.18 -17.09 13.49
N PHE A 268 3.48 -16.25 14.48
CA PHE A 268 4.29 -16.61 15.63
C PHE A 268 3.68 -17.81 16.38
N LYS A 269 2.37 -17.79 16.68
CA LYS A 269 1.65 -18.90 17.31
C LYS A 269 1.77 -20.21 16.53
N ARG A 270 1.62 -20.15 15.20
CA ARG A 270 1.76 -21.35 14.34
C ARG A 270 3.17 -21.93 14.37
N LEU A 271 4.19 -21.06 14.33
CA LEU A 271 5.60 -21.49 14.26
C LEU A 271 6.12 -21.99 15.60
N THR A 272 5.63 -21.46 16.72
CA THR A 272 6.11 -21.79 18.07
C THR A 272 5.19 -22.76 18.81
N HIS A 273 4.03 -23.13 18.24
CA HIS A 273 3.02 -24.02 18.86
C HIS A 273 2.47 -23.51 20.20
N VAL A 274 2.60 -22.21 20.50
CA VAL A 274 2.06 -21.61 21.71
C VAL A 274 0.55 -21.34 21.56
N LYS A 275 -0.24 -21.75 22.55
CA LYS A 275 -1.68 -21.44 22.59
C LYS A 275 -1.89 -20.05 23.18
N ALA A 276 -2.53 -19.18 22.47
CA ALA A 276 -2.93 -17.87 22.98
C ALA A 276 -4.31 -17.44 22.44
N ALA A 277 -4.96 -16.52 23.15
CA ALA A 277 -6.25 -15.98 22.77
C ALA A 277 -6.17 -15.20 21.45
N THR A 278 -7.16 -15.39 20.60
CA THR A 278 -7.32 -14.61 19.38
C THR A 278 -8.17 -13.38 19.72
N LEU A 279 -7.58 -12.21 19.66
CA LEU A 279 -8.33 -10.96 19.77
C LEU A 279 -8.78 -10.58 18.36
N ALA A 280 -10.01 -10.91 18.01
CA ALA A 280 -10.66 -10.32 16.85
C ALA A 280 -11.24 -8.98 17.30
N GLN A 281 -10.62 -7.88 16.89
CA GLN A 281 -11.23 -6.56 17.05
C GLN A 281 -12.18 -6.31 15.88
N GLN A 282 -13.43 -5.99 16.18
CA GLN A 282 -14.33 -5.43 15.16
C GLN A 282 -13.92 -3.98 14.87
N PRO A 283 -13.98 -3.55 13.60
CA PRO A 283 -13.73 -2.15 13.26
C PRO A 283 -14.67 -1.25 14.06
N LYS A 284 -14.11 -0.23 14.68
CA LYS A 284 -14.90 0.77 15.41
C LYS A 284 -15.48 1.77 14.41
N THR A 285 -16.77 2.06 14.48
CA THR A 285 -17.36 3.17 13.71
C THR A 285 -16.70 4.49 14.09
N VAL A 286 -16.14 5.19 13.11
CA VAL A 286 -15.45 6.47 13.27
C VAL A 286 -16.42 7.62 13.00
N ALA A 287 -17.21 7.49 11.93
CA ALA A 287 -18.20 8.49 11.54
C ALA A 287 -19.33 7.90 10.70
N THR A 288 -20.45 8.60 10.65
CA THR A 288 -21.51 8.38 9.68
C THR A 288 -21.36 9.41 8.58
N LEU A 289 -21.31 8.95 7.32
CA LEU A 289 -21.13 9.78 6.13
C LEU A 289 -22.44 9.88 5.35
N ALA A 290 -22.68 11.06 4.76
CA ALA A 290 -23.76 11.31 3.82
C ALA A 290 -23.20 11.92 2.54
N ALA A 291 -23.66 11.43 1.38
CA ALA A 291 -23.23 11.90 0.07
C ALA A 291 -24.34 11.67 -0.95
N GLU A 292 -24.28 12.33 -2.09
CA GLU A 292 -25.23 12.17 -3.19
C GLU A 292 -24.70 11.15 -4.22
N THR A 293 -23.37 11.01 -4.31
CA THR A 293 -22.69 10.12 -5.25
C THR A 293 -21.67 9.22 -4.55
N LEU A 294 -21.33 8.10 -5.20
CA LEU A 294 -20.29 7.21 -4.69
C LEU A 294 -18.92 7.89 -4.60
N SER A 295 -18.59 8.74 -5.57
CA SER A 295 -17.33 9.52 -5.55
C SER A 295 -17.27 10.47 -4.34
N GLU A 296 -18.34 11.18 -4.03
CA GLU A 296 -18.43 12.04 -2.85
C GLU A 296 -18.29 11.23 -1.56
N LEU A 297 -18.92 10.06 -1.48
CA LEU A 297 -18.83 9.19 -0.30
C LEU A 297 -17.39 8.68 -0.09
N ILE A 298 -16.73 8.25 -1.17
CA ILE A 298 -15.32 7.82 -1.14
C ILE A 298 -14.45 8.97 -0.65
N LEU A 299 -14.59 10.16 -1.23
CA LEU A 299 -13.80 11.35 -0.89
C LEU A 299 -14.10 11.85 0.53
N ALA A 300 -15.32 11.72 1.03
CA ALA A 300 -15.67 12.04 2.41
C ALA A 300 -15.00 11.10 3.42
N SER A 301 -14.73 9.86 3.04
CA SER A 301 -13.99 8.89 3.88
C SER A 301 -12.48 9.10 3.80
N TYR A 302 -11.96 9.42 2.62
CA TYR A 302 -10.55 9.67 2.34
C TYR A 302 -10.38 10.45 1.03
N ASP A 303 -9.79 11.62 1.13
CA ASP A 303 -9.49 12.49 -0.02
C ASP A 303 -7.97 12.57 -0.25
N VAL A 304 -7.49 11.89 -1.31
CA VAL A 304 -6.08 11.87 -1.68
C VAL A 304 -5.52 13.26 -2.01
N ALA A 305 -6.35 14.22 -2.40
CA ALA A 305 -5.92 15.58 -2.70
C ALA A 305 -5.38 16.34 -1.47
N GLU A 306 -5.83 15.98 -0.26
CA GLU A 306 -5.28 16.54 0.98
C GLU A 306 -3.83 16.07 1.22
N ASP A 307 -3.53 14.82 0.87
CA ASP A 307 -2.17 14.27 0.99
C ASP A 307 -1.23 14.83 -0.08
N ASP A 308 -1.73 15.01 -1.31
CA ASP A 308 -0.99 15.69 -2.39
C ASP A 308 -0.62 17.12 -2.00
N LEU A 309 -1.60 17.89 -1.52
CA LEU A 309 -1.36 19.27 -1.08
C LEU A 309 -0.32 19.31 0.05
N ARG A 310 -0.49 18.48 1.08
CA ARG A 310 0.44 18.39 2.20
C ARG A 310 1.85 18.05 1.76
N MET A 311 2.01 17.12 0.82
CA MET A 311 3.32 16.74 0.29
C MET A 311 3.97 17.87 -0.49
N ARG A 312 3.23 18.52 -1.40
CA ARG A 312 3.75 19.63 -2.20
C ARG A 312 4.16 20.82 -1.35
N GLU A 313 3.32 21.26 -0.42
CA GLU A 313 3.63 22.36 0.49
C GLU A 313 4.87 22.06 1.34
N ALA A 314 4.96 20.86 1.93
CA ALA A 314 6.09 20.48 2.77
C ALA A 314 7.40 20.42 1.99
N LEU A 315 7.41 19.82 0.79
CA LEU A 315 8.63 19.70 -0.01
C LEU A 315 9.06 21.01 -0.64
N GLN A 316 8.14 21.89 -1.03
CA GLN A 316 8.45 23.23 -1.51
C GLN A 316 9.07 24.12 -0.43
N ALA A 317 8.64 23.98 0.81
CA ALA A 317 9.17 24.74 1.95
C ALA A 317 10.48 24.15 2.51
N SER A 318 10.91 22.98 2.03
CA SER A 318 12.01 22.21 2.63
C SER A 318 13.36 22.54 2.04
N SER A 319 14.39 22.63 2.90
CA SER A 319 15.81 22.61 2.50
C SER A 319 16.38 21.20 2.36
N ASP A 320 15.69 20.17 2.88
CA ASP A 320 16.05 18.75 2.79
C ASP A 320 14.80 17.93 2.43
N SER A 321 14.61 17.70 1.13
CA SER A 321 13.47 16.99 0.59
C SER A 321 13.40 15.52 1.06
N SER A 322 14.54 14.88 1.25
CA SER A 322 14.64 13.49 1.69
C SER A 322 14.15 13.31 3.13
N LEU A 323 14.63 14.18 4.03
CA LEU A 323 14.18 14.20 5.41
C LEU A 323 12.67 14.53 5.50
N THR A 324 12.22 15.49 4.70
CA THR A 324 10.81 15.92 4.69
C THR A 324 9.90 14.83 4.19
N PHE A 325 10.28 14.10 3.13
CA PHE A 325 9.54 12.93 2.65
C PHE A 325 9.35 11.88 3.76
N ASP A 326 10.41 11.57 4.50
CA ASP A 326 10.34 10.65 5.63
C ASP A 326 9.48 11.17 6.80
N LEU A 327 9.53 12.47 7.08
CA LEU A 327 8.72 13.09 8.14
C LEU A 327 7.22 13.04 7.80
N LEU A 328 6.84 13.30 6.55
CA LEU A 328 5.46 13.17 6.08
C LEU A 328 4.89 11.77 6.34
N ARG A 329 5.69 10.73 6.10
CA ARG A 329 5.33 9.34 6.39
C ARG A 329 5.27 9.05 7.88
N LYS A 330 6.25 9.53 8.64
CA LYS A 330 6.33 9.32 10.09
C LYS A 330 5.20 9.98 10.85
N GLN A 331 4.80 11.17 10.42
CA GLN A 331 3.78 12.01 11.06
C GLN A 331 2.43 11.92 10.33
N TYR A 332 2.25 10.90 9.49
CA TYR A 332 1.01 10.72 8.74
C TYR A 332 -0.19 10.62 9.70
N PRO A 333 -1.24 11.40 9.45
CA PRO A 333 -2.43 11.41 10.31
C PRO A 333 -3.15 10.06 10.32
N GLU A 334 -4.03 9.87 11.28
CA GLU A 334 -4.89 8.70 11.32
C GLU A 334 -5.83 8.70 10.12
N ARG A 335 -5.82 7.61 9.35
CA ARG A 335 -6.73 7.32 8.26
C ARG A 335 -7.39 5.98 8.52
N HIS A 336 -8.70 5.91 8.31
CA HIS A 336 -9.50 4.73 8.51
C HIS A 336 -10.00 4.15 7.18
N GLU A 337 -10.16 2.82 7.14
CA GLU A 337 -10.70 2.11 5.99
C GLU A 337 -12.23 2.26 5.91
N PHE A 338 -12.83 1.98 4.76
CA PHE A 338 -14.28 2.08 4.53
C PHE A 338 -15.12 1.37 5.60
N SER A 339 -14.64 0.24 6.10
CA SER A 339 -15.32 -0.53 7.14
C SER A 339 -15.50 0.19 8.48
N CYS A 340 -14.89 1.35 8.66
CA CYS A 340 -15.05 2.20 9.84
C CYS A 340 -16.10 3.30 9.67
N TYR A 341 -16.74 3.38 8.51
CA TYR A 341 -17.73 4.41 8.22
C TYR A 341 -19.10 3.79 7.97
N GLU A 342 -20.12 4.38 8.59
CA GLU A 342 -21.52 4.06 8.31
C GLU A 342 -22.06 5.03 7.24
N VAL A 343 -22.94 4.51 6.36
CA VAL A 343 -23.59 5.37 5.37
C VAL A 343 -24.95 5.80 5.92
N SER A 344 -25.20 7.12 5.96
CA SER A 344 -26.47 7.63 6.40
C SER A 344 -27.58 7.35 5.39
N SER A 345 -28.62 6.65 5.83
CA SER A 345 -29.85 6.44 5.05
C SER A 345 -30.84 7.60 5.19
N THR A 346 -30.50 8.63 6.00
CA THR A 346 -31.42 9.73 6.39
C THR A 346 -31.32 10.96 5.48
N ALA A 347 -30.47 10.96 4.44
CA ALA A 347 -30.58 11.95 3.38
C ALA A 347 -31.95 11.77 2.70
N GLU A 348 -32.78 12.80 2.61
CA GLU A 348 -34.11 12.77 1.96
C GLU A 348 -34.06 12.19 0.52
N ASN A 349 -32.84 11.94 -0.02
CA ASN A 349 -32.52 11.40 -1.34
C ASN A 349 -31.53 10.22 -1.32
N ALA A 350 -31.36 9.49 -0.19
CA ALA A 350 -30.46 8.32 -0.21
C ALA A 350 -30.95 7.29 -1.24
N GLN A 351 -30.29 7.28 -2.40
CA GLN A 351 -30.66 6.35 -3.46
C GLN A 351 -30.27 4.93 -3.03
N PRO A 352 -31.17 3.95 -3.12
CA PRO A 352 -30.87 2.55 -2.77
C PRO A 352 -29.62 2.02 -3.49
N GLU A 353 -29.34 2.52 -4.69
CA GLU A 353 -28.17 2.19 -5.50
C GLU A 353 -26.87 2.64 -4.84
N LEU A 354 -26.79 3.85 -4.28
CA LEU A 354 -25.63 4.35 -3.57
C LEU A 354 -25.29 3.50 -2.35
N ILE A 355 -26.32 3.12 -1.58
CA ILE A 355 -26.14 2.25 -0.40
C ILE A 355 -25.59 0.88 -0.83
N ASP A 356 -26.16 0.28 -1.88
CA ASP A 356 -25.68 -1.01 -2.41
C ASP A 356 -24.21 -0.91 -2.88
N GLN A 357 -23.87 0.15 -3.60
CA GLN A 357 -22.48 0.40 -4.04
C GLN A 357 -21.53 0.59 -2.85
N ALA A 358 -21.93 1.35 -1.84
CA ALA A 358 -21.13 1.57 -0.63
C ALA A 358 -20.89 0.26 0.14
N LEU A 359 -21.93 -0.57 0.33
CA LEU A 359 -21.80 -1.88 0.97
C LEU A 359 -20.86 -2.81 0.20
N LYS A 360 -20.88 -2.79 -1.14
CA LYS A 360 -19.93 -3.53 -2.00
C LYS A 360 -18.48 -3.10 -1.82
N LEU A 361 -18.22 -1.85 -1.43
CA LEU A 361 -16.90 -1.32 -1.08
C LEU A 361 -16.50 -1.59 0.37
N GLY A 362 -17.41 -2.06 1.21
CA GLY A 362 -17.15 -2.40 2.61
C GLY A 362 -17.53 -1.30 3.61
N PHE A 363 -18.24 -0.25 3.21
CA PHE A 363 -18.94 0.64 4.15
C PHE A 363 -20.00 -0.15 4.96
N ARG A 364 -20.48 0.42 6.04
CA ARG A 364 -21.50 -0.19 6.92
C ARG A 364 -22.79 0.56 6.92
#